data_e2c7d76ab49c674a8510061f4d85a4cc
#
_entry.id   e2c7d76ab49c674a8510061f4d85a4cc
#
_cell.length_a   1.000
_cell.length_b   1.000
_cell.length_c   1.000
_cell.angle_alpha   90.00
_cell.angle_beta   90.00
_cell.angle_gamma   90.00
#
_symmetry.space_group_name_H-M   'P 1'
#
loop_
_entity.id
_entity.type
_entity.pdbx_description
1 polymer ?
#
loop_
_entity_poly.entity_id
_entity_poly.type
_entity_poly.pdbx_seq_one_letter_code
_entity_poly.pdbx_strand_id
1 'polypeptide(L)'
;ISKPAGRDVLIRMLADADIFIENFRPGRLEEWDIHYEDLAKVNPRLIMVRVSGFGQTGPYSSQPGFGTLMEAMSGFADMTGFPDGPPILPTFALADSFAGFYAATAAMFAVYNRDVIGTGLGQVVDVSILESVFSMLGPNALVHQLTGEVPARTGNRNTTSAPRNVYRTKDDRWIAIAASTQSTAERLFATMGQPELIDDPRFSDNTLRVANADALDPLVGGWIAEQTLDDVSALLYANEVPAGPINNIADLKQDPHAIAREMVVAAPDGDGDPLEMEGIFPKLSRTPGAVRHAGKDIGSDNAEI
;
A
#
# COMPACT_ATOMS: atom_id res chain seq x y z
N ILE A 1 -10.86 15.33 -25.20
CA ILE A 1 -9.75 14.91 -26.08
C ILE A 1 -10.22 13.98 -27.20
N SER A 2 -11.39 13.33 -27.07
CA SER A 2 -11.97 12.48 -28.11
C SER A 2 -12.44 13.22 -29.39
N LYS A 3 -12.46 14.55 -29.37
CA LYS A 3 -12.80 15.39 -30.51
C LYS A 3 -11.54 16.09 -31.05
N PRO A 4 -11.42 16.37 -32.36
CA PRO A 4 -10.22 16.99 -32.93
C PRO A 4 -9.73 18.24 -32.21
N ALA A 5 -10.63 19.18 -31.90
CA ALA A 5 -10.26 20.39 -31.18
C ALA A 5 -9.67 20.15 -29.79
N GLY A 6 -10.22 19.17 -29.05
CA GLY A 6 -9.68 18.79 -27.73
C GLY A 6 -8.35 18.06 -27.82
N ARG A 7 -8.18 17.22 -28.84
CA ARG A 7 -6.89 16.59 -29.15
C ARG A 7 -5.82 17.64 -29.46
N ASP A 8 -6.14 18.63 -30.30
CA ASP A 8 -5.20 19.69 -30.70
C ASP A 8 -4.77 20.55 -29.49
N VAL A 9 -5.67 20.78 -28.54
CA VAL A 9 -5.33 21.42 -27.25
C VAL A 9 -4.36 20.55 -26.46
N LEU A 10 -4.67 19.25 -26.29
CA LEU A 10 -3.80 18.33 -25.57
C LEU A 10 -2.40 18.28 -26.18
N ILE A 11 -2.28 18.14 -27.51
CA ILE A 11 -0.97 18.06 -28.18
C ILE A 11 -0.15 19.35 -27.94
N ARG A 12 -0.78 20.51 -27.93
CA ARG A 12 -0.10 21.79 -27.60
C ARG A 12 0.39 21.81 -26.15
N MET A 13 -0.42 21.32 -25.19
CA MET A 13 -0.01 21.23 -23.79
C MET A 13 1.16 20.25 -23.60
N LEU A 14 1.17 19.14 -24.35
CA LEU A 14 2.21 18.13 -24.27
C LEU A 14 3.55 18.54 -24.92
N ALA A 15 3.57 19.61 -25.71
CA ALA A 15 4.80 20.12 -26.33
C ALA A 15 5.87 20.52 -25.28
N ASP A 16 5.46 21.01 -24.13
CA ASP A 16 6.33 21.45 -23.03
C ASP A 16 6.19 20.60 -21.75
N ALA A 17 5.38 19.55 -21.79
CA ALA A 17 5.17 18.68 -20.63
C ALA A 17 6.35 17.72 -20.44
N ASP A 18 6.76 17.48 -19.21
CA ASP A 18 7.74 16.45 -18.88
C ASP A 18 7.13 15.07 -18.85
N ILE A 19 5.92 14.95 -18.29
CA ILE A 19 5.23 13.67 -18.06
C ILE A 19 3.78 13.80 -18.47
N PHE A 20 3.30 12.85 -19.25
CA PHE A 20 1.88 12.65 -19.55
C PHE A 20 1.41 11.34 -18.92
N ILE A 21 0.44 11.43 -18.01
CA ILE A 21 -0.16 10.26 -17.35
C ILE A 21 -1.55 10.05 -17.94
N GLU A 22 -1.85 8.79 -18.31
CA GLU A 22 -3.16 8.37 -18.76
C GLU A 22 -3.56 7.02 -18.15
N ASN A 23 -4.85 6.79 -17.99
CA ASN A 23 -5.40 5.54 -17.48
C ASN A 23 -6.61 5.04 -18.30
N PHE A 24 -6.63 5.32 -19.58
CA PHE A 24 -7.63 4.79 -20.50
C PHE A 24 -7.34 3.31 -20.80
N ARG A 25 -8.36 2.61 -21.28
CA ARG A 25 -8.15 1.25 -21.80
C ARG A 25 -7.19 1.29 -22.99
N PRO A 26 -6.26 0.32 -23.07
CA PRO A 26 -5.34 0.21 -24.21
C PRO A 26 -6.05 0.32 -25.57
N GLY A 27 -5.48 1.09 -26.47
CA GLY A 27 -6.05 1.39 -27.78
C GLY A 27 -6.97 2.62 -27.81
N ARG A 28 -7.44 3.14 -26.67
CA ARG A 28 -8.39 4.25 -26.64
C ARG A 28 -7.77 5.58 -27.08
N LEU A 29 -6.53 5.86 -26.71
CA LEU A 29 -5.84 7.07 -27.19
C LEU A 29 -5.55 6.97 -28.68
N GLU A 30 -5.17 5.80 -29.15
CA GLU A 30 -4.91 5.49 -30.55
C GLU A 30 -6.20 5.67 -31.41
N GLU A 31 -7.38 5.26 -30.89
CA GLU A 31 -8.67 5.54 -31.55
C GLU A 31 -8.96 7.04 -31.68
N TRP A 32 -8.34 7.87 -30.88
CA TRP A 32 -8.45 9.33 -30.94
C TRP A 32 -7.27 9.99 -31.67
N ASP A 33 -6.49 9.23 -32.44
CA ASP A 33 -5.27 9.65 -33.13
C ASP A 33 -4.23 10.27 -32.20
N ILE A 34 -4.11 9.77 -30.97
CA ILE A 34 -3.09 10.16 -30.00
C ILE A 34 -2.12 9.01 -29.81
N HIS A 35 -1.08 8.97 -30.64
CA HIS A 35 -0.04 7.95 -30.63
C HIS A 35 1.23 8.51 -29.99
N TYR A 36 1.90 7.72 -29.14
CA TYR A 36 3.15 8.17 -28.50
C TYR A 36 4.21 8.56 -29.52
N GLU A 37 4.32 7.83 -30.62
CA GLU A 37 5.28 8.09 -31.70
C GLU A 37 5.08 9.46 -32.34
N ASP A 38 3.85 9.94 -32.41
CA ASP A 38 3.53 11.28 -32.95
C ASP A 38 3.77 12.36 -31.88
N LEU A 39 3.43 12.10 -30.62
CA LEU A 39 3.75 12.98 -29.51
C LEU A 39 5.26 13.14 -29.33
N ALA A 40 6.05 12.07 -29.50
CA ALA A 40 7.50 12.09 -29.40
C ALA A 40 8.17 12.91 -30.56
N LYS A 41 7.50 13.10 -31.69
CA LYS A 41 7.97 14.01 -32.75
C LYS A 41 7.81 15.48 -32.35
N VAL A 42 6.76 15.79 -31.57
CA VAL A 42 6.50 17.15 -31.04
C VAL A 42 7.40 17.40 -29.84
N ASN A 43 7.47 16.46 -28.91
CA ASN A 43 8.29 16.52 -27.72
C ASN A 43 9.07 15.20 -27.50
N PRO A 44 10.32 15.11 -28.01
CA PRO A 44 11.13 13.91 -27.85
C PRO A 44 11.48 13.58 -26.39
N ARG A 45 11.28 14.52 -25.48
CA ARG A 45 11.56 14.37 -24.05
C ARG A 45 10.35 13.84 -23.26
N LEU A 46 9.18 13.76 -23.88
CA LEU A 46 7.93 13.38 -23.21
C LEU A 46 8.01 11.95 -22.66
N ILE A 47 7.75 11.81 -21.37
CA ILE A 47 7.54 10.51 -20.72
C ILE A 47 6.05 10.26 -20.65
N MET A 48 5.57 9.15 -21.22
CA MET A 48 4.17 8.80 -21.21
C MET A 48 3.93 7.62 -20.27
N VAL A 49 3.25 7.85 -19.16
CA VAL A 49 2.90 6.82 -18.17
C VAL A 49 1.49 6.32 -18.45
N ARG A 50 1.37 5.04 -18.75
CA ARG A 50 0.11 4.37 -19.13
C ARG A 50 -0.28 3.38 -18.04
N VAL A 51 -1.32 3.70 -17.25
CA VAL A 51 -1.81 2.85 -16.17
C VAL A 51 -3.06 2.13 -16.65
N SER A 52 -3.04 0.80 -16.64
CA SER A 52 -4.21 -0.01 -17.05
C SER A 52 -4.33 -1.28 -16.22
N GLY A 53 -5.49 -1.94 -16.25
CA GLY A 53 -5.72 -3.14 -15.45
C GLY A 53 -4.69 -4.24 -15.70
N PHE A 54 -4.43 -4.53 -16.98
CA PHE A 54 -3.60 -5.67 -17.41
C PHE A 54 -2.32 -5.29 -18.15
N GLY A 55 -1.99 -4.00 -18.24
CA GLY A 55 -0.89 -3.52 -19.09
C GLY A 55 -1.30 -3.30 -20.53
N GLN A 56 -0.37 -2.75 -21.33
CA GLN A 56 -0.62 -2.40 -22.73
C GLN A 56 -0.56 -3.62 -23.68
N THR A 57 -0.04 -4.74 -23.21
CA THR A 57 0.17 -5.96 -24.00
C THR A 57 -0.42 -7.18 -23.32
N GLY A 58 -0.41 -8.32 -24.01
CA GLY A 58 -0.93 -9.59 -23.48
C GLY A 58 -2.41 -9.83 -23.78
N PRO A 59 -2.89 -11.06 -23.52
CA PRO A 59 -4.23 -11.51 -23.97
C PRO A 59 -5.38 -10.78 -23.30
N TYR A 60 -5.16 -10.13 -22.14
CA TYR A 60 -6.19 -9.41 -21.40
C TYR A 60 -6.11 -7.89 -21.54
N SER A 61 -5.14 -7.35 -22.28
CA SER A 61 -4.91 -5.90 -22.38
C SER A 61 -6.17 -5.11 -22.80
N SER A 62 -7.00 -5.66 -23.67
CA SER A 62 -8.25 -5.03 -24.11
C SER A 62 -9.45 -5.23 -23.17
N GLN A 63 -9.30 -6.06 -22.13
CA GLN A 63 -10.39 -6.31 -21.19
C GLN A 63 -10.59 -5.12 -20.23
N PRO A 64 -11.82 -4.87 -19.75
CA PRO A 64 -12.04 -3.91 -18.68
C PRO A 64 -11.38 -4.39 -17.41
N GLY A 65 -10.64 -3.48 -16.74
CA GLY A 65 -9.94 -3.77 -15.48
C GLY A 65 -10.12 -2.61 -14.50
N PHE A 66 -10.44 -2.97 -13.25
CA PHE A 66 -10.50 -2.06 -12.11
C PHE A 66 -9.76 -2.69 -10.94
N GLY A 67 -9.32 -1.89 -9.98
CA GLY A 67 -8.51 -2.33 -8.84
C GLY A 67 -9.04 -3.59 -8.15
N THR A 68 -10.35 -3.64 -7.87
CA THR A 68 -11.00 -4.81 -7.25
C THR A 68 -10.77 -6.13 -8.00
N LEU A 69 -10.79 -6.10 -9.35
CA LEU A 69 -10.52 -7.30 -10.15
C LEU A 69 -9.05 -7.71 -10.06
N MET A 70 -8.15 -6.72 -9.98
CA MET A 70 -6.72 -6.97 -9.86
C MET A 70 -6.35 -7.53 -8.48
N GLU A 71 -7.02 -7.07 -7.43
CA GLU A 71 -6.92 -7.65 -6.08
C GLU A 71 -7.36 -9.11 -6.04
N ALA A 72 -8.43 -9.45 -6.77
CA ALA A 72 -8.91 -10.82 -6.87
C ALA A 72 -7.99 -11.72 -7.71
N MET A 73 -7.54 -11.21 -8.87
CA MET A 73 -6.79 -12.02 -9.85
C MET A 73 -5.30 -12.15 -9.52
N SER A 74 -4.74 -11.26 -8.71
CA SER A 74 -3.32 -11.30 -8.31
C SER A 74 -2.98 -12.42 -7.32
N GLY A 75 -3.98 -13.02 -6.66
CA GLY A 75 -3.82 -13.92 -5.54
C GLY A 75 -3.94 -13.24 -4.17
N PHE A 76 -4.02 -11.88 -4.12
CA PHE A 76 -4.18 -11.15 -2.86
C PHE A 76 -5.41 -11.61 -2.07
N ALA A 77 -6.57 -11.62 -2.71
CA ALA A 77 -7.82 -12.00 -2.05
C ALA A 77 -7.84 -13.46 -1.60
N ASP A 78 -7.24 -14.36 -2.40
CA ASP A 78 -7.20 -15.79 -2.07
C ASP A 78 -6.43 -16.07 -0.77
N MET A 79 -5.31 -15.36 -0.55
CA MET A 79 -4.47 -15.53 0.66
C MET A 79 -4.89 -14.64 1.84
N THR A 80 -5.90 -13.77 1.66
CA THR A 80 -6.35 -12.82 2.69
C THR A 80 -7.68 -13.27 3.30
N GLY A 81 -7.73 -13.33 4.64
CA GLY A 81 -8.92 -13.72 5.41
C GLY A 81 -8.68 -14.86 6.37
N PHE A 82 -9.73 -15.26 7.08
CA PHE A 82 -9.71 -16.41 7.99
C PHE A 82 -9.85 -17.72 7.20
N PRO A 83 -9.28 -18.83 7.71
CA PRO A 83 -9.27 -20.12 6.99
C PRO A 83 -10.65 -20.67 6.64
N ASP A 84 -11.63 -20.43 7.50
CA ASP A 84 -13.02 -20.89 7.40
C ASP A 84 -13.96 -19.85 6.75
N GLY A 85 -13.40 -18.68 6.36
CA GLY A 85 -14.14 -17.60 5.72
C GLY A 85 -13.93 -17.52 4.21
N PRO A 86 -14.68 -16.66 3.51
CA PRO A 86 -14.44 -16.36 2.11
C PRO A 86 -13.12 -15.58 1.93
N PRO A 87 -12.57 -15.52 0.69
CA PRO A 87 -11.57 -14.54 0.32
C PRO A 87 -12.01 -13.11 0.66
N ILE A 88 -11.09 -12.26 1.10
CA ILE A 88 -11.38 -10.89 1.53
C ILE A 88 -10.71 -9.89 0.57
N LEU A 89 -11.50 -8.91 0.13
CA LEU A 89 -11.04 -7.74 -0.61
C LEU A 89 -10.85 -6.55 0.35
N PRO A 90 -9.89 -5.65 0.09
CA PRO A 90 -9.74 -4.44 0.89
C PRO A 90 -10.93 -3.49 0.67
N THR A 91 -11.21 -2.66 1.67
CA THR A 91 -12.31 -1.68 1.62
C THR A 91 -11.90 -0.34 0.99
N PHE A 92 -10.68 -0.21 0.54
CA PHE A 92 -10.10 0.98 -0.11
C PHE A 92 -9.39 0.57 -1.40
N ALA A 93 -9.03 1.54 -2.23
CA ALA A 93 -8.41 1.32 -3.54
C ALA A 93 -6.93 0.89 -3.42
N LEU A 94 -6.68 -0.29 -2.82
CA LEU A 94 -5.34 -0.83 -2.57
C LEU A 94 -4.55 -1.00 -3.87
N ALA A 95 -5.15 -1.68 -4.85
CA ALA A 95 -4.50 -1.98 -6.11
C ALA A 95 -4.15 -0.72 -6.90
N ASP A 96 -5.09 0.25 -6.95
CA ASP A 96 -4.87 1.53 -7.63
C ASP A 96 -3.78 2.35 -6.92
N SER A 97 -3.74 2.31 -5.59
CA SER A 97 -2.69 2.98 -4.80
C SER A 97 -1.31 2.41 -5.08
N PHE A 98 -1.17 1.08 -5.16
CA PHE A 98 0.09 0.46 -5.56
C PHE A 98 0.49 0.84 -6.99
N ALA A 99 -0.46 0.79 -7.93
CA ALA A 99 -0.19 1.20 -9.30
C ALA A 99 0.25 2.66 -9.40
N GLY A 100 -0.39 3.56 -8.65
CA GLY A 100 0.01 4.98 -8.55
C GLY A 100 1.43 5.15 -8.01
N PHE A 101 1.79 4.41 -6.97
CA PHE A 101 3.15 4.43 -6.41
C PHE A 101 4.20 3.92 -7.41
N TYR A 102 3.92 2.80 -8.09
CA TYR A 102 4.81 2.28 -9.15
C TYR A 102 4.90 3.24 -10.32
N ALA A 103 3.78 3.84 -10.74
CA ALA A 103 3.75 4.81 -11.82
C ALA A 103 4.64 6.02 -11.52
N ALA A 104 4.50 6.60 -10.33
CA ALA A 104 5.34 7.72 -9.90
C ALA A 104 6.83 7.33 -9.83
N THR A 105 7.15 6.16 -9.28
CA THR A 105 8.52 5.67 -9.17
C THR A 105 9.14 5.42 -10.54
N ALA A 106 8.42 4.75 -11.44
CA ALA A 106 8.90 4.46 -12.78
C ALA A 106 9.03 5.72 -13.65
N ALA A 107 8.13 6.71 -13.48
CA ALA A 107 8.26 8.01 -14.09
C ALA A 107 9.57 8.70 -13.67
N MET A 108 9.92 8.64 -12.37
CA MET A 108 11.20 9.20 -11.89
C MET A 108 12.42 8.46 -12.43
N PHE A 109 12.34 7.13 -12.65
CA PHE A 109 13.41 6.40 -13.33
C PHE A 109 13.57 6.84 -14.77
N ALA A 110 12.46 7.10 -15.47
CA ALA A 110 12.49 7.62 -16.84
C ALA A 110 13.07 9.04 -16.89
N VAL A 111 12.71 9.92 -15.93
CA VAL A 111 13.32 11.26 -15.77
C VAL A 111 14.83 11.15 -15.51
N TYR A 112 15.24 10.28 -14.59
CA TYR A 112 16.66 10.05 -14.31
C TYR A 112 17.43 9.59 -15.55
N ASN A 113 16.87 8.64 -16.30
CA ASN A 113 17.48 8.17 -17.57
C ASN A 113 17.59 9.32 -18.59
N ARG A 114 16.53 10.11 -18.75
CA ARG A 114 16.47 11.23 -19.70
C ARG A 114 17.48 12.33 -19.33
N ASP A 115 17.50 12.75 -18.08
CA ASP A 115 18.16 14.00 -17.65
C ASP A 115 19.53 13.79 -17.01
N VAL A 116 19.74 12.69 -16.26
CA VAL A 116 20.99 12.41 -15.54
C VAL A 116 21.91 11.48 -16.33
N ILE A 117 21.40 10.38 -16.87
CA ILE A 117 22.16 9.53 -17.80
C ILE A 117 22.39 10.28 -19.12
N GLY A 118 21.51 11.24 -19.44
CA GLY A 118 21.71 12.19 -20.54
C GLY A 118 21.27 11.66 -21.90
N THR A 119 20.33 10.72 -21.96
CA THR A 119 19.79 10.26 -23.24
C THR A 119 19.02 11.36 -23.97
N GLY A 120 18.47 12.34 -23.23
CA GLY A 120 17.64 13.42 -23.75
C GLY A 120 16.26 12.96 -24.24
N LEU A 121 15.97 11.66 -24.21
CA LEU A 121 14.76 11.06 -24.78
C LEU A 121 13.81 10.58 -23.68
N GLY A 122 12.52 10.87 -23.87
CA GLY A 122 11.43 10.28 -23.10
C GLY A 122 11.15 8.83 -23.51
N GLN A 123 10.18 8.22 -22.86
CA GLN A 123 9.77 6.84 -23.16
C GLN A 123 8.34 6.58 -22.67
N VAL A 124 7.75 5.48 -23.12
CA VAL A 124 6.52 4.94 -22.53
C VAL A 124 6.87 4.16 -21.26
N VAL A 125 6.08 4.36 -20.23
CA VAL A 125 6.08 3.58 -18.99
C VAL A 125 4.74 2.86 -18.92
N ASP A 126 4.74 1.55 -19.09
CA ASP A 126 3.56 0.70 -18.98
C ASP A 126 3.41 0.17 -17.55
N VAL A 127 2.28 0.47 -16.90
CA VAL A 127 1.99 0.08 -15.51
C VAL A 127 0.71 -0.73 -15.48
N SER A 128 0.85 -2.01 -15.20
CA SER A 128 -0.27 -2.92 -14.96
C SER A 128 -0.66 -2.90 -13.48
N ILE A 129 -1.94 -2.64 -13.20
CA ILE A 129 -2.47 -2.70 -11.83
C ILE A 129 -2.34 -4.12 -11.27
N LEU A 130 -2.60 -5.15 -12.10
CA LEU A 130 -2.44 -6.56 -11.71
C LEU A 130 -1.01 -6.88 -11.27
N GLU A 131 -0.02 -6.48 -12.05
CA GLU A 131 1.39 -6.73 -11.76
C GLU A 131 1.84 -5.96 -10.52
N SER A 132 1.31 -4.76 -10.31
CA SER A 132 1.60 -3.93 -9.14
C SER A 132 1.19 -4.65 -7.85
N VAL A 133 0.00 -5.23 -7.79
CA VAL A 133 -0.44 -6.01 -6.61
C VAL A 133 0.37 -7.29 -6.48
N PHE A 134 0.51 -8.05 -7.58
CA PHE A 134 1.24 -9.33 -7.57
C PHE A 134 2.68 -9.17 -7.05
N SER A 135 3.37 -8.10 -7.43
CA SER A 135 4.77 -7.85 -7.02
C SER A 135 4.93 -7.63 -5.51
N MET A 136 3.85 -7.25 -4.80
CA MET A 136 3.85 -7.01 -3.35
C MET A 136 3.53 -8.25 -2.52
N LEU A 137 3.10 -9.36 -3.13
CA LEU A 137 2.68 -10.56 -2.41
C LEU A 137 3.83 -11.43 -1.88
N GLY A 138 5.07 -11.00 -2.08
CA GLY A 138 6.25 -11.75 -1.65
C GLY A 138 6.60 -12.93 -2.57
N PRO A 139 7.36 -13.93 -2.09
CA PRO A 139 7.97 -14.97 -2.92
C PRO A 139 7.05 -16.16 -3.23
N ASN A 140 5.72 -15.96 -3.27
CA ASN A 140 4.75 -17.05 -3.40
C ASN A 140 4.96 -17.92 -4.65
N ALA A 141 5.33 -17.30 -5.78
CA ALA A 141 5.62 -18.04 -7.01
C ALA A 141 6.83 -18.98 -6.83
N LEU A 142 7.88 -18.50 -6.16
CA LEU A 142 9.07 -19.32 -5.87
C LEU A 142 8.75 -20.44 -4.87
N VAL A 143 8.00 -20.12 -3.82
CA VAL A 143 7.59 -21.12 -2.82
C VAL A 143 6.78 -22.23 -3.50
N HIS A 144 5.79 -21.85 -4.29
CA HIS A 144 4.99 -22.83 -5.04
C HIS A 144 5.83 -23.68 -6.00
N GLN A 145 6.78 -23.10 -6.71
CA GLN A 145 7.67 -23.84 -7.59
C GLN A 145 8.51 -24.88 -6.85
N LEU A 146 9.00 -24.53 -5.64
CA LEU A 146 9.89 -25.41 -4.86
C LEU A 146 9.16 -26.47 -4.06
N THR A 147 7.97 -26.19 -3.57
CA THR A 147 7.25 -27.03 -2.61
C THR A 147 5.94 -27.60 -3.15
N GLY A 148 5.37 -27.01 -4.19
CA GLY A 148 4.01 -27.29 -4.67
C GLY A 148 2.91 -26.69 -3.77
N GLU A 149 3.27 -26.01 -2.68
CA GLU A 149 2.30 -25.42 -1.75
C GLU A 149 1.66 -24.17 -2.31
N VAL A 150 0.37 -23.99 -2.03
CA VAL A 150 -0.39 -22.76 -2.29
C VAL A 150 -0.61 -22.08 -0.94
N PRO A 151 -0.31 -20.78 -0.81
CA PRO A 151 -0.52 -20.04 0.43
C PRO A 151 -1.97 -20.16 0.92
N ALA A 152 -2.15 -20.57 2.18
CA ALA A 152 -3.47 -20.64 2.80
C ALA A 152 -3.81 -19.33 3.53
N ARG A 153 -5.10 -19.06 3.70
CA ARG A 153 -5.56 -18.00 4.60
C ARG A 153 -5.26 -18.36 6.04
N THR A 154 -4.66 -17.43 6.78
CA THR A 154 -4.25 -17.65 8.18
C THR A 154 -4.86 -16.64 9.15
N GLY A 155 -5.80 -15.82 8.68
CA GLY A 155 -6.34 -14.71 9.46
C GLY A 155 -5.26 -13.68 9.75
N ASN A 156 -5.08 -13.38 11.04
CA ASN A 156 -4.07 -12.42 11.50
C ASN A 156 -2.69 -13.07 11.79
N ARG A 157 -2.59 -14.39 11.69
CA ARG A 157 -1.33 -15.11 11.88
C ARG A 157 -0.39 -14.97 10.70
N ASN A 158 0.87 -15.28 10.95
CA ASN A 158 1.90 -15.39 9.92
C ASN A 158 2.44 -16.82 9.90
N THR A 159 2.73 -17.34 8.72
CA THR A 159 3.28 -18.69 8.54
C THR A 159 4.77 -18.80 8.88
N THR A 160 5.45 -17.67 9.05
CA THR A 160 6.90 -17.62 9.26
C THR A 160 7.31 -17.17 10.66
N SER A 161 6.39 -16.66 11.49
CA SER A 161 6.72 -16.16 12.82
C SER A 161 5.53 -16.18 13.79
N ALA A 162 5.82 -16.50 15.07
CA ALA A 162 4.86 -16.52 16.17
C ALA A 162 5.54 -16.14 17.52
N PRO A 163 4.79 -15.46 18.43
CA PRO A 163 3.43 -14.99 18.26
C PRO A 163 3.34 -13.76 17.37
N ARG A 164 2.43 -13.80 16.43
CA ARG A 164 2.02 -12.66 15.61
C ARG A 164 0.52 -12.81 15.34
N ASN A 165 -0.28 -11.99 16.04
CA ASN A 165 -1.75 -12.03 15.97
C ASN A 165 -2.36 -10.74 16.52
N VAL A 166 -3.69 -10.67 16.51
CA VAL A 166 -4.51 -9.60 17.09
C VAL A 166 -5.32 -10.18 18.24
N TYR A 167 -5.34 -9.49 19.38
CA TYR A 167 -5.99 -9.95 20.61
C TYR A 167 -6.94 -8.90 21.17
N ARG A 168 -8.04 -9.35 21.77
CA ARG A 168 -9.08 -8.49 22.34
C ARG A 168 -8.75 -8.18 23.80
N THR A 169 -8.80 -6.92 24.18
CA THR A 169 -8.57 -6.43 25.53
C THR A 169 -9.85 -6.45 26.38
N LYS A 170 -9.71 -6.27 27.69
CA LYS A 170 -10.81 -6.24 28.67
C LYS A 170 -11.89 -5.17 28.37
N ASP A 171 -11.47 -4.04 27.84
CA ASP A 171 -12.29 -2.89 27.46
C ASP A 171 -12.80 -2.94 26.01
N ASP A 172 -12.82 -4.15 25.43
CA ASP A 172 -13.39 -4.43 24.12
C ASP A 172 -12.66 -3.72 22.95
N ARG A 173 -11.37 -3.45 23.13
CA ARG A 173 -10.49 -2.92 22.11
C ARG A 173 -9.60 -4.07 21.57
N TRP A 174 -8.77 -3.75 20.59
CA TRP A 174 -7.88 -4.72 19.95
C TRP A 174 -6.44 -4.23 19.96
N ILE A 175 -5.51 -5.17 20.21
CA ILE A 175 -4.07 -4.93 20.12
C ILE A 175 -3.42 -5.97 19.21
N ALA A 176 -2.52 -5.53 18.33
CA ALA A 176 -1.66 -6.39 17.53
C ALA A 176 -0.35 -6.63 18.26
N ILE A 177 0.13 -7.87 18.26
CA ILE A 177 1.45 -8.25 18.77
C ILE A 177 2.26 -8.87 17.63
N ALA A 178 3.55 -8.52 17.54
CA ALA A 178 4.50 -9.06 16.58
C ALA A 178 5.82 -9.44 17.27
N ALA A 179 5.75 -10.35 18.26
CA ALA A 179 6.92 -10.85 18.98
C ALA A 179 7.65 -11.96 18.21
N SER A 180 8.07 -11.64 16.99
CA SER A 180 8.50 -12.59 15.97
C SER A 180 9.93 -13.12 16.15
N THR A 181 10.82 -12.37 16.82
CA THR A 181 12.18 -12.83 17.11
C THR A 181 12.23 -13.59 18.43
N GLN A 182 13.28 -14.41 18.61
CA GLN A 182 13.44 -15.15 19.87
C GLN A 182 13.42 -14.22 21.09
N SER A 183 14.21 -13.16 21.07
CA SER A 183 14.31 -12.21 22.18
C SER A 183 13.01 -11.45 22.45
N THR A 184 12.20 -11.16 21.41
CA THR A 184 10.90 -10.49 21.62
C THR A 184 9.85 -11.44 22.18
N ALA A 185 9.88 -12.72 21.79
CA ALA A 185 9.02 -13.74 22.36
C ALA A 185 9.34 -14.00 23.84
N GLU A 186 10.62 -14.11 24.20
CA GLU A 186 11.08 -14.25 25.58
C GLU A 186 10.66 -13.05 26.46
N ARG A 187 10.79 -11.83 25.95
CA ARG A 187 10.30 -10.62 26.64
C ARG A 187 8.79 -10.64 26.85
N LEU A 188 8.03 -11.07 25.84
CA LEU A 188 6.59 -11.22 25.97
C LEU A 188 6.23 -12.21 27.09
N PHE A 189 6.84 -13.42 27.09
CA PHE A 189 6.56 -14.43 28.11
C PHE A 189 6.95 -13.96 29.51
N ALA A 190 8.08 -13.29 29.64
CA ALA A 190 8.46 -12.67 30.93
C ALA A 190 7.48 -11.55 31.36
N THR A 191 7.02 -10.72 30.43
CA THR A 191 6.04 -9.66 30.67
C THR A 191 4.68 -10.21 31.08
N MET A 192 4.30 -11.36 30.53
CA MET A 192 3.10 -12.10 30.93
C MET A 192 3.20 -12.72 32.33
N GLY A 193 4.39 -12.73 32.95
CA GLY A 193 4.65 -13.43 34.20
C GLY A 193 4.72 -14.96 34.03
N GLN A 194 4.98 -15.44 32.84
CA GLN A 194 5.06 -16.86 32.46
C GLN A 194 6.41 -17.19 31.82
N PRO A 195 7.55 -16.92 32.49
CA PRO A 195 8.88 -17.13 31.93
C PRO A 195 9.16 -18.61 31.62
N GLU A 196 8.44 -19.54 32.22
CA GLU A 196 8.54 -20.99 31.95
C GLU A 196 8.18 -21.36 30.49
N LEU A 197 7.44 -20.51 29.80
CA LEU A 197 7.11 -20.70 28.37
C LEU A 197 8.35 -20.59 27.47
N ILE A 198 9.45 -19.98 27.95
CA ILE A 198 10.71 -19.87 27.23
C ILE A 198 11.33 -21.25 26.99
N ASP A 199 11.25 -22.11 28.00
CA ASP A 199 11.81 -23.46 27.98
C ASP A 199 10.75 -24.54 27.64
N ASP A 200 9.50 -24.17 27.39
CA ASP A 200 8.46 -25.09 26.96
C ASP A 200 8.82 -25.69 25.58
N PRO A 201 8.89 -27.02 25.45
CA PRO A 201 9.26 -27.67 24.18
C PRO A 201 8.35 -27.32 23.01
N ARG A 202 7.16 -26.77 23.25
CA ARG A 202 6.25 -26.29 22.20
C ARG A 202 6.59 -24.89 21.71
N PHE A 203 7.32 -24.06 22.50
CA PHE A 203 7.49 -22.62 22.27
C PHE A 203 8.94 -22.14 22.31
N SER A 204 9.90 -23.02 22.58
CA SER A 204 11.31 -22.70 22.83
C SER A 204 12.03 -22.06 21.62
N ASP A 205 11.53 -22.26 20.40
CA ASP A 205 12.02 -21.55 19.22
C ASP A 205 10.87 -21.12 18.30
N ASN A 206 11.18 -20.32 17.29
CA ASN A 206 10.17 -19.77 16.39
C ASN A 206 9.44 -20.85 15.57
N THR A 207 10.14 -21.88 15.11
CA THR A 207 9.55 -22.97 14.31
C THR A 207 8.51 -23.71 15.13
N LEU A 208 8.85 -24.03 16.38
CA LEU A 208 7.95 -24.69 17.32
C LEU A 208 6.77 -23.79 17.70
N ARG A 209 6.98 -22.49 17.90
CA ARG A 209 5.88 -21.55 18.15
C ARG A 209 4.90 -21.44 16.98
N VAL A 210 5.40 -21.39 15.75
CA VAL A 210 4.55 -21.41 14.53
C VAL A 210 3.74 -22.70 14.47
N ALA A 211 4.39 -23.84 14.67
CA ALA A 211 3.73 -25.16 14.64
C ALA A 211 2.67 -25.33 15.74
N ASN A 212 2.86 -24.66 16.89
CA ASN A 212 1.97 -24.73 18.05
C ASN A 212 1.20 -23.42 18.30
N ALA A 213 0.96 -22.62 17.26
CA ALA A 213 0.29 -21.33 17.39
C ALA A 213 -1.13 -21.47 17.98
N ASP A 214 -1.84 -22.55 17.70
CA ASP A 214 -3.15 -22.86 18.29
C ASP A 214 -3.13 -23.03 19.81
N ALA A 215 -2.01 -23.45 20.37
CA ALA A 215 -1.81 -23.55 21.80
C ALA A 215 -1.28 -22.24 22.42
N LEU A 216 -0.48 -21.48 21.65
CA LEU A 216 0.15 -20.26 22.10
C LEU A 216 -0.83 -19.08 22.17
N ASP A 217 -1.63 -18.88 21.11
CA ASP A 217 -2.55 -17.74 21.01
C ASP A 217 -3.57 -17.64 22.15
N PRO A 218 -4.18 -18.74 22.65
CA PRO A 218 -5.05 -18.67 23.82
C PRO A 218 -4.33 -18.24 25.11
N LEU A 219 -3.05 -18.57 25.30
CA LEU A 219 -2.27 -18.12 26.46
C LEU A 219 -2.05 -16.59 26.41
N VAL A 220 -1.58 -16.11 25.27
CA VAL A 220 -1.37 -14.67 25.05
C VAL A 220 -2.69 -13.91 25.11
N GLY A 221 -3.72 -14.40 24.42
CA GLY A 221 -5.04 -13.77 24.36
C GLY A 221 -5.74 -13.73 25.72
N GLY A 222 -5.64 -14.80 26.51
CA GLY A 222 -6.19 -14.85 27.87
C GLY A 222 -5.56 -13.80 28.79
N TRP A 223 -4.23 -13.69 28.75
CA TRP A 223 -3.50 -12.67 29.52
C TRP A 223 -3.88 -11.23 29.11
N ILE A 224 -4.02 -10.97 27.79
CA ILE A 224 -4.42 -9.66 27.30
C ILE A 224 -5.87 -9.33 27.68
N ALA A 225 -6.78 -10.28 27.64
CA ALA A 225 -8.19 -10.09 27.94
C ALA A 225 -8.46 -9.66 29.42
N GLU A 226 -7.49 -9.80 30.29
CA GLU A 226 -7.56 -9.35 31.68
C GLU A 226 -7.20 -7.86 31.86
N GLN A 227 -6.68 -7.18 30.82
CA GLN A 227 -6.14 -5.83 30.88
C GLN A 227 -6.85 -4.88 29.93
N THR A 228 -6.87 -3.59 30.27
CA THR A 228 -7.30 -2.54 29.34
C THR A 228 -6.25 -2.32 28.24
N LEU A 229 -6.65 -1.72 27.12
CA LEU A 229 -5.73 -1.41 26.03
C LEU A 229 -4.57 -0.53 26.49
N ASP A 230 -4.87 0.50 27.31
CA ASP A 230 -3.85 1.43 27.79
C ASP A 230 -2.85 0.74 28.72
N ASP A 231 -3.32 -0.06 29.67
CA ASP A 231 -2.47 -0.78 30.63
C ASP A 231 -1.54 -1.78 29.90
N VAL A 232 -2.10 -2.61 29.01
CA VAL A 232 -1.30 -3.61 28.30
C VAL A 232 -0.32 -2.97 27.31
N SER A 233 -0.73 -1.87 26.67
CA SER A 233 0.15 -1.14 25.74
C SER A 233 1.35 -0.54 26.49
N ALA A 234 1.11 0.10 27.65
CA ALA A 234 2.17 0.66 28.47
C ALA A 234 3.13 -0.43 28.99
N LEU A 235 2.59 -1.58 29.41
CA LEU A 235 3.36 -2.70 29.92
C LEU A 235 4.24 -3.33 28.83
N LEU A 236 3.68 -3.57 27.64
CA LEU A 236 4.42 -4.14 26.50
C LEU A 236 5.50 -3.17 25.99
N TYR A 237 5.18 -1.88 25.93
CA TYR A 237 6.15 -0.85 25.54
C TYR A 237 7.32 -0.77 26.54
N ALA A 238 7.05 -0.74 27.85
CA ALA A 238 8.09 -0.68 28.88
C ALA A 238 9.04 -1.88 28.85
N ASN A 239 8.57 -3.03 28.37
CA ASN A 239 9.36 -4.27 28.22
C ASN A 239 9.87 -4.49 26.78
N GLU A 240 9.79 -3.49 25.93
CA GLU A 240 10.26 -3.53 24.52
C GLU A 240 9.67 -4.70 23.71
N VAL A 241 8.41 -5.05 23.98
CA VAL A 241 7.67 -6.02 23.18
C VAL A 241 6.96 -5.29 22.05
N PRO A 242 7.21 -5.65 20.78
CA PRO A 242 6.54 -5.02 19.65
C PRO A 242 5.03 -5.29 19.65
N ALA A 243 4.27 -4.27 19.95
CA ALA A 243 2.81 -4.29 19.98
C ALA A 243 2.24 -2.91 19.63
N GLY A 244 0.98 -2.87 19.20
CA GLY A 244 0.30 -1.60 18.91
C GLY A 244 -1.21 -1.76 18.87
N PRO A 245 -1.96 -0.72 19.26
CA PRO A 245 -3.41 -0.72 19.20
C PRO A 245 -3.92 -0.81 17.77
N ILE A 246 -5.08 -1.43 17.58
CA ILE A 246 -5.81 -1.34 16.30
C ILE A 246 -6.61 -0.04 16.35
N ASN A 247 -6.06 0.99 15.74
CA ASN A 247 -6.65 2.33 15.70
C ASN A 247 -7.67 2.47 14.58
N ASN A 248 -8.75 3.18 14.84
CA ASN A 248 -9.58 3.79 13.82
C ASN A 248 -9.09 5.22 13.54
N ILE A 249 -9.72 5.92 12.57
CA ILE A 249 -9.29 7.28 12.19
C ILE A 249 -9.44 8.30 13.34
N ALA A 250 -10.42 8.15 14.22
CA ALA A 250 -10.60 9.06 15.34
C ALA A 250 -9.48 8.86 16.39
N ASP A 251 -9.07 7.63 16.63
CA ASP A 251 -7.93 7.30 17.50
C ASP A 251 -6.64 7.87 16.89
N LEU A 252 -6.42 7.66 15.59
CA LEU A 252 -5.20 8.11 14.89
C LEU A 252 -5.07 9.64 14.93
N LYS A 253 -6.16 10.39 14.77
CA LYS A 253 -6.15 11.86 14.82
C LYS A 253 -5.78 12.41 16.21
N GLN A 254 -5.91 11.62 17.26
CA GLN A 254 -5.54 11.98 18.63
C GLN A 254 -4.19 11.39 19.04
N ASP A 255 -3.61 10.51 18.24
CA ASP A 255 -2.33 9.87 18.52
C ASP A 255 -1.18 10.90 18.50
N PRO A 256 -0.39 11.03 19.60
CA PRO A 256 0.68 12.01 19.67
C PRO A 256 1.74 11.86 18.56
N HIS A 257 2.02 10.63 18.13
CA HIS A 257 2.98 10.37 17.06
C HIS A 257 2.41 10.78 15.70
N ALA A 258 1.14 10.47 15.43
CA ALA A 258 0.48 10.88 14.20
C ALA A 258 0.40 12.42 14.08
N ILE A 259 0.10 13.11 15.19
CA ILE A 259 0.10 14.57 15.28
C ILE A 259 1.52 15.13 15.02
N ALA A 260 2.53 14.63 15.72
CA ALA A 260 3.91 15.06 15.57
C ALA A 260 4.49 14.80 14.17
N ARG A 261 3.96 13.78 13.49
CA ARG A 261 4.32 13.44 12.11
C ARG A 261 3.47 14.17 11.05
N GLU A 262 2.48 14.95 11.49
CA GLU A 262 1.54 15.64 10.58
C GLU A 262 0.89 14.66 9.57
N MET A 263 0.43 13.52 10.10
CA MET A 263 -0.21 12.49 9.26
C MET A 263 -1.57 12.94 8.73
N VAL A 264 -2.21 13.87 9.45
CA VAL A 264 -3.40 14.59 9.02
C VAL A 264 -3.09 16.10 9.07
N VAL A 265 -3.43 16.81 8.00
CA VAL A 265 -3.21 18.25 7.86
C VAL A 265 -4.50 18.95 7.44
N ALA A 266 -4.65 20.21 7.83
CA ALA A 266 -5.73 21.06 7.36
C ALA A 266 -5.32 21.73 6.03
N ALA A 267 -6.03 21.43 4.96
CA ALA A 267 -5.81 22.00 3.64
C ALA A 267 -6.83 23.12 3.34
N PRO A 268 -6.42 24.25 2.76
CA PRO A 268 -7.35 25.29 2.33
C PRO A 268 -8.38 24.75 1.32
N ASP A 269 -9.64 25.12 1.49
CA ASP A 269 -10.75 24.76 0.61
C ASP A 269 -11.46 26.03 0.10
N GLY A 270 -10.83 26.72 -0.85
CA GLY A 270 -11.35 27.97 -1.38
C GLY A 270 -11.68 28.99 -0.28
N ASP A 271 -12.93 29.45 -0.25
CA ASP A 271 -13.46 30.36 0.78
C ASP A 271 -14.10 29.63 1.99
N GLY A 272 -14.07 28.29 1.98
CA GLY A 272 -14.63 27.44 3.02
C GLY A 272 -13.69 27.22 4.21
N ASP A 273 -14.19 26.47 5.20
CA ASP A 273 -13.36 26.00 6.31
C ASP A 273 -12.32 25.00 5.77
N PRO A 274 -11.09 24.99 6.32
CA PRO A 274 -10.08 24.04 5.91
C PRO A 274 -10.53 22.59 6.07
N LEU A 275 -10.23 21.74 5.08
CA LEU A 275 -10.53 20.32 5.11
C LEU A 275 -9.34 19.51 5.63
N GLU A 276 -9.62 18.54 6.48
CA GLU A 276 -8.59 17.60 6.92
C GLU A 276 -8.34 16.55 5.86
N MET A 277 -7.07 16.34 5.55
CA MET A 277 -6.64 15.33 4.60
C MET A 277 -5.27 14.77 4.98
N GLU A 278 -4.84 13.73 4.29
CA GLU A 278 -3.57 13.08 4.53
C GLU A 278 -2.40 14.05 4.32
N GLY A 279 -1.47 14.04 5.28
CA GLY A 279 -0.21 14.78 5.18
C GLY A 279 0.75 14.16 4.17
N ILE A 280 1.76 14.91 3.77
CA ILE A 280 2.71 14.45 2.76
C ILE A 280 3.78 13.56 3.36
N PHE A 281 4.00 12.41 2.73
CA PHE A 281 5.12 11.51 2.97
C PHE A 281 5.63 10.93 1.63
N PRO A 282 6.91 10.50 1.55
CA PRO A 282 7.97 10.67 2.54
C PRO A 282 8.34 12.15 2.73
N LYS A 283 8.87 12.48 3.92
CA LYS A 283 9.33 13.86 4.23
C LYS A 283 10.75 14.08 3.71
N LEU A 284 10.90 14.94 2.72
CA LEU A 284 12.19 15.30 2.14
C LEU A 284 12.80 16.47 2.93
N SER A 285 14.05 16.32 3.40
CA SER A 285 14.70 17.30 4.29
C SER A 285 15.04 18.63 3.64
N ARG A 286 15.22 18.67 2.32
CA ARG A 286 15.59 19.89 1.57
C ARG A 286 14.45 20.44 0.71
N THR A 287 13.56 19.59 0.27
CA THR A 287 12.43 19.90 -0.61
C THR A 287 11.14 19.32 -0.02
N PRO A 288 10.73 19.79 1.18
CA PRO A 288 9.53 19.26 1.81
C PRO A 288 8.30 19.53 0.92
N GLY A 289 7.43 18.54 0.81
CA GLY A 289 6.13 18.73 0.17
C GLY A 289 5.20 19.56 1.04
N ALA A 290 4.21 20.19 0.42
CA ALA A 290 3.15 20.92 1.12
C ALA A 290 1.80 20.69 0.43
N VAL A 291 0.74 20.53 1.21
CA VAL A 291 -0.63 20.54 0.70
C VAL A 291 -1.05 22.01 0.50
N ARG A 292 -1.34 22.40 -0.74
CA ARG A 292 -1.66 23.79 -1.08
C ARG A 292 -3.15 24.09 -1.07
N HIS A 293 -3.98 23.11 -1.38
CA HIS A 293 -5.44 23.22 -1.39
C HIS A 293 -6.05 21.80 -1.36
N ALA A 294 -7.27 21.69 -0.87
CA ALA A 294 -8.01 20.42 -0.85
C ALA A 294 -8.54 20.05 -2.24
N GLY A 295 -8.86 21.05 -3.05
CA GLY A 295 -9.33 20.93 -4.42
C GLY A 295 -9.59 22.32 -5.02
N LYS A 296 -9.93 22.35 -6.29
CA LYS A 296 -10.37 23.56 -6.99
C LYS A 296 -11.62 23.26 -7.80
N ASP A 297 -12.44 24.25 -8.04
CA ASP A 297 -13.60 24.12 -8.93
C ASP A 297 -13.17 23.76 -10.35
N ILE A 298 -14.01 22.98 -11.03
CA ILE A 298 -13.76 22.58 -12.42
C ILE A 298 -13.64 23.83 -13.29
N GLY A 299 -12.50 23.96 -13.97
CA GLY A 299 -12.25 25.06 -14.90
C GLY A 299 -11.72 26.33 -14.26
N SER A 300 -11.46 26.38 -12.96
CA SER A 300 -10.90 27.55 -12.28
C SER A 300 -9.58 28.04 -12.88
N ASP A 301 -8.77 27.11 -13.40
CA ASP A 301 -7.45 27.40 -13.96
C ASP A 301 -7.47 27.60 -15.50
N ASN A 302 -8.65 27.51 -16.16
CA ASN A 302 -8.74 27.61 -17.63
C ASN A 302 -8.20 28.91 -18.22
N ALA A 303 -8.15 30.00 -17.44
CA ALA A 303 -7.63 31.28 -17.90
C ALA A 303 -6.10 31.38 -17.76
N GLU A 304 -5.48 30.51 -16.97
CA GLU A 304 -4.04 30.49 -16.73
C GLU A 304 -3.31 29.52 -17.65
N ILE A 305 -4.03 28.53 -18.20
CA ILE A 305 -3.55 27.53 -19.14
C ILE A 305 -3.78 27.98 -20.58
#